data_b3181fce8f3285e62ae37b63207b0ffa
#
_entry.id   b3181fce8f3285e62ae37b63207b0ffa
#
_cell.length_a   1.000
_cell.length_b   1.000
_cell.length_c   1.000
_cell.angle_alpha   90.00
_cell.angle_beta   90.00
_cell.angle_gamma   90.00
#
_symmetry.space_group_name_H-M   'P 1'
#
loop_
_entity.id
_entity.type
_entity.pdbx_description
1 polymer ?
#
loop_
_entity_poly.entity_id
_entity_poly.type
_entity_poly.pdbx_seq_one_letter_code
_entity_poly.pdbx_strand_id
1 'polypeptide(L)'
;IAHNICSSDGVRKGSIHSIEALSRTLLKLVNQTENSYSLNMGLFRVNLSDSHLTCTDGKGKIPIDGMITKNDYDLVRKTATAMSTPTNKLKLHTINKKFIINETFVVDDPIEMEAEVLESKVHIVTVSSASVRNIENCLKQSNLEVDDIVLNPIAKSNALLSQDDKDNGVCLID
;
A
#
# COMPACT_ATOMS: atom_id res chain seq x y z
N ILE A 1 -19.51 14.49 -1.26
CA ILE A 1 -18.08 14.32 -0.93
C ILE A 1 -17.61 15.62 -0.29
N ALA A 2 -17.05 15.54 0.92
CA ALA A 2 -16.48 16.68 1.63
C ALA A 2 -14.97 16.77 1.33
N HIS A 3 -14.43 17.99 1.25
CA HIS A 3 -12.98 18.20 1.17
C HIS A 3 -12.58 19.47 1.91
N ASN A 4 -11.39 19.47 2.47
CA ASN A 4 -10.81 20.63 3.11
C ASN A 4 -9.28 20.64 2.93
N ILE A 5 -8.69 21.83 2.98
CA ILE A 5 -7.25 22.02 2.76
C ILE A 5 -6.73 22.97 3.82
N CYS A 6 -5.56 22.67 4.37
CA CYS A 6 -4.85 23.59 5.26
C CYS A 6 -3.36 23.62 4.90
N SER A 7 -2.65 24.64 5.40
CA SER A 7 -1.19 24.73 5.31
C SER A 7 -0.57 23.56 6.05
N SER A 8 0.38 22.87 5.43
CA SER A 8 1.13 21.79 6.06
C SER A 8 2.16 22.38 7.04
N ASP A 9 2.12 21.92 8.28
CA ASP A 9 3.15 22.21 9.29
C ASP A 9 3.65 20.90 9.90
N GLY A 10 4.93 20.85 10.26
CA GLY A 10 5.56 19.64 10.80
C GLY A 10 6.01 18.62 9.77
N VAL A 11 5.74 18.80 8.45
CA VAL A 11 6.18 17.93 7.35
C VAL A 11 7.02 18.69 6.35
N ARG A 12 8.11 18.07 5.89
CA ARG A 12 8.96 18.62 4.82
C ARG A 12 9.40 17.49 3.89
N LYS A 13 9.17 17.66 2.58
CA LYS A 13 9.52 16.67 1.55
C LYS A 13 9.03 15.24 1.89
N GLY A 14 7.79 15.12 2.39
CA GLY A 14 7.18 13.84 2.76
C GLY A 14 7.63 13.26 4.11
N SER A 15 8.62 13.87 4.79
CA SER A 15 9.11 13.39 6.09
C SER A 15 8.57 14.25 7.23
N ILE A 16 8.23 13.61 8.36
CA ILE A 16 7.76 14.29 9.56
C ILE A 16 8.98 14.87 10.29
N HIS A 17 8.98 16.18 10.50
CA HIS A 17 9.99 16.91 11.25
C HIS A 17 9.55 17.28 12.66
N SER A 18 8.25 17.46 12.88
CA SER A 18 7.67 17.75 14.18
C SER A 18 6.33 17.04 14.32
N ILE A 19 6.29 16.05 15.21
CA ILE A 19 5.07 15.31 15.54
C ILE A 19 4.02 16.26 16.10
N GLU A 20 4.42 17.13 17.03
CA GLU A 20 3.52 18.09 17.68
C GLU A 20 2.88 19.08 16.68
N ALA A 21 3.68 19.67 15.79
CA ALA A 21 3.18 20.61 14.79
C ALA A 21 2.21 19.91 13.82
N LEU A 22 2.55 18.71 13.35
CA LEU A 22 1.69 17.93 12.48
C LEU A 22 0.40 17.52 13.19
N SER A 23 0.47 17.05 14.43
CA SER A 23 -0.73 16.65 15.21
C SER A 23 -1.70 17.83 15.39
N ARG A 24 -1.18 19.02 15.69
CA ARG A 24 -2.03 20.24 15.77
C ARG A 24 -2.68 20.59 14.44
N THR A 25 -1.92 20.46 13.35
CA THR A 25 -2.44 20.71 11.99
C THR A 25 -3.53 19.73 11.62
N LEU A 26 -3.34 18.46 11.91
CA LEU A 26 -4.34 17.40 11.66
C LEU A 26 -5.62 17.63 12.47
N LEU A 27 -5.51 17.92 13.77
CA LEU A 27 -6.67 18.24 14.60
C LEU A 27 -7.44 19.44 14.07
N LYS A 28 -6.74 20.50 13.68
CA LYS A 28 -7.37 21.69 13.11
C LYS A 28 -8.13 21.34 11.82
N LEU A 29 -7.51 20.58 10.93
CA LEU A 29 -8.10 20.17 9.65
C LEU A 29 -9.34 19.31 9.85
N VAL A 30 -9.27 18.30 10.74
CA VAL A 30 -10.40 17.42 11.06
C VAL A 30 -11.54 18.22 11.65
N ASN A 31 -11.31 19.02 12.70
CA ASN A 31 -12.33 19.84 13.33
C ASN A 31 -12.99 20.83 12.34
N GLN A 32 -12.20 21.45 11.47
CA GLN A 32 -12.74 22.33 10.43
C GLN A 32 -13.64 21.58 9.45
N THR A 33 -13.23 20.37 9.05
CA THR A 33 -14.01 19.55 8.11
C THR A 33 -15.30 19.06 8.75
N GLU A 34 -15.23 18.53 9.97
CA GLU A 34 -16.41 18.08 10.72
C GLU A 34 -17.42 19.19 10.92
N ASN A 35 -16.95 20.37 11.33
CA ASN A 35 -17.84 21.53 11.52
C ASN A 35 -18.44 22.04 10.21
N SER A 36 -17.67 22.07 9.12
CA SER A 36 -18.13 22.60 7.83
C SER A 36 -19.19 21.71 7.17
N TYR A 37 -19.14 20.41 7.42
CA TYR A 37 -20.00 19.42 6.75
C TYR A 37 -20.90 18.66 7.72
N SER A 38 -20.91 19.00 9.00
CA SER A 38 -21.66 18.31 10.06
C SER A 38 -21.41 16.80 10.07
N LEU A 39 -20.13 16.41 9.98
CA LEU A 39 -19.67 15.03 9.95
C LEU A 39 -19.02 14.65 11.28
N ASN A 40 -18.92 13.34 11.53
CA ASN A 40 -18.08 12.76 12.56
C ASN A 40 -17.15 11.72 11.89
N MET A 41 -15.86 11.98 11.92
CA MET A 41 -14.86 11.15 11.23
C MET A 41 -14.08 10.31 12.25
N GLY A 42 -14.26 8.98 12.23
CA GLY A 42 -13.61 8.07 13.18
C GLY A 42 -12.35 7.39 12.63
N LEU A 43 -12.35 6.99 11.35
CA LEU A 43 -11.26 6.23 10.73
C LEU A 43 -10.62 6.98 9.58
N PHE A 44 -9.29 6.95 9.53
CA PHE A 44 -8.50 7.70 8.55
C PHE A 44 -7.59 6.78 7.74
N ARG A 45 -7.55 6.99 6.43
CA ARG A 45 -6.52 6.46 5.54
C ARG A 45 -5.49 7.53 5.26
N VAL A 46 -4.23 7.18 5.41
CA VAL A 46 -3.11 8.12 5.30
C VAL A 46 -2.28 7.80 4.07
N ASN A 47 -2.06 8.81 3.23
CA ASN A 47 -1.13 8.68 2.13
C ASN A 47 0.30 8.92 2.62
N LEU A 48 1.17 7.94 2.38
CA LEU A 48 2.58 8.03 2.72
C LEU A 48 3.40 8.39 1.47
N SER A 49 4.19 9.45 1.60
CA SER A 49 5.32 9.73 0.72
C SER A 49 6.59 9.64 1.58
N ASP A 50 7.49 8.73 1.26
CA ASP A 50 8.75 8.55 1.99
C ASP A 50 9.91 8.52 0.99
N SER A 51 10.93 9.32 1.23
CA SER A 51 12.17 9.31 0.43
C SER A 51 13.02 8.06 0.62
N HIS A 52 12.73 7.24 1.64
CA HIS A 52 13.44 6.02 1.99
C HIS A 52 12.68 4.73 1.57
N LEU A 53 11.75 4.86 0.63
CA LEU A 53 11.11 3.71 0.00
C LEU A 53 12.15 2.78 -0.63
N THR A 54 11.96 1.49 -0.47
CA THR A 54 12.75 0.48 -1.19
C THR A 54 11.79 -0.51 -1.84
N CYS A 55 12.01 -0.73 -3.11
CA CYS A 55 11.25 -1.69 -3.89
C CYS A 55 12.13 -2.90 -4.22
N THR A 56 11.55 -4.09 -4.11
CA THR A 56 12.25 -5.35 -4.39
C THR A 56 11.26 -6.30 -5.05
N ASP A 57 11.71 -7.03 -6.06
CA ASP A 57 10.90 -8.09 -6.66
C ASP A 57 11.06 -9.38 -5.86
N GLY A 58 9.95 -10.03 -5.58
CA GLY A 58 9.87 -11.34 -4.96
C GLY A 58 9.42 -12.40 -5.96
N LYS A 59 9.86 -13.62 -5.75
CA LYS A 59 9.51 -14.79 -6.54
C LYS A 59 9.21 -15.97 -5.62
N GLY A 60 8.05 -16.60 -5.80
CA GLY A 60 7.67 -17.83 -5.11
C GLY A 60 7.33 -18.91 -6.13
N LYS A 61 7.63 -20.15 -5.79
CA LYS A 61 7.33 -21.32 -6.62
C LYS A 61 6.87 -22.45 -5.71
N ILE A 62 5.79 -23.12 -6.09
CA ILE A 62 5.25 -24.28 -5.37
C ILE A 62 4.87 -25.37 -6.36
N PRO A 63 4.98 -26.65 -5.99
CA PRO A 63 4.39 -27.74 -6.74
C PRO A 63 2.86 -27.72 -6.57
N ILE A 64 2.14 -28.15 -7.62
CA ILE A 64 0.69 -28.30 -7.65
C ILE A 64 0.38 -29.74 -8.02
N ASP A 65 -0.67 -30.29 -7.45
CA ASP A 65 -1.19 -31.61 -7.78
C ASP A 65 -2.59 -31.45 -8.43
N GLY A 66 -2.59 -31.20 -9.74
CA GLY A 66 -3.80 -31.02 -10.52
C GLY A 66 -4.30 -29.58 -10.60
N MET A 67 -5.53 -29.32 -10.17
CA MET A 67 -6.17 -28.02 -10.31
C MET A 67 -5.73 -27.03 -9.22
N ILE A 68 -5.33 -25.83 -9.62
CA ILE A 68 -4.89 -24.75 -8.71
C ILE A 68 -6.08 -24.28 -7.86
N THR A 69 -5.94 -24.37 -6.56
CA THR A 69 -6.93 -23.91 -5.57
C THR A 69 -6.62 -22.50 -5.06
N LYS A 70 -7.59 -21.91 -4.36
CA LYS A 70 -7.39 -20.65 -3.65
C LYS A 70 -6.26 -20.73 -2.60
N ASN A 71 -6.11 -21.89 -1.95
CA ASN A 71 -5.03 -22.11 -0.98
C ASN A 71 -3.65 -22.08 -1.64
N ASP A 72 -3.52 -22.68 -2.84
CA ASP A 72 -2.27 -22.66 -3.60
C ASP A 72 -1.92 -21.24 -4.06
N TYR A 73 -2.93 -20.49 -4.52
CA TYR A 73 -2.79 -19.09 -4.85
C TYR A 73 -2.23 -18.27 -3.67
N ASP A 74 -2.80 -18.44 -2.47
CA ASP A 74 -2.35 -17.71 -1.29
C ASP A 74 -0.97 -18.19 -0.81
N LEU A 75 -0.68 -19.50 -0.91
CA LEU A 75 0.60 -20.11 -0.57
C LEU A 75 1.74 -19.62 -1.46
N VAL A 76 1.55 -19.61 -2.79
CA VAL A 76 2.59 -19.16 -3.73
C VAL A 76 2.90 -17.68 -3.55
N ARG A 77 1.88 -16.85 -3.28
CA ARG A 77 2.07 -15.43 -2.96
C ARG A 77 2.82 -15.24 -1.64
N LYS A 78 2.46 -16.00 -0.61
CA LYS A 78 3.16 -15.98 0.68
C LYS A 78 4.63 -16.40 0.49
N THR A 79 4.88 -17.42 -0.31
CA THR A 79 6.25 -17.87 -0.66
C THR A 79 7.01 -16.77 -1.40
N ALA A 80 6.39 -16.09 -2.38
CA ALA A 80 6.99 -14.98 -3.11
C ALA A 80 7.34 -13.79 -2.20
N THR A 81 6.60 -13.59 -1.12
CA THR A 81 6.80 -12.49 -0.15
C THR A 81 7.67 -12.87 1.05
N ALA A 82 8.11 -14.11 1.14
CA ALA A 82 8.87 -14.64 2.29
C ALA A 82 10.31 -14.10 2.39
N MET A 83 10.72 -13.19 1.51
CA MET A 83 12.01 -12.51 1.60
C MET A 83 12.19 -11.84 2.96
N SER A 84 13.38 -12.01 3.54
CA SER A 84 13.70 -11.34 4.80
C SER A 84 13.65 -9.82 4.61
N THR A 85 12.78 -9.17 5.36
CA THR A 85 12.73 -7.71 5.42
C THR A 85 13.73 -7.25 6.49
N PRO A 86 14.61 -6.28 6.21
CA PRO A 86 15.49 -5.72 7.23
C PRO A 86 14.72 -5.27 8.47
N THR A 87 15.31 -5.41 9.64
CA THR A 87 14.66 -5.17 10.96
C THR A 87 14.10 -3.74 11.11
N ASN A 88 14.68 -2.78 10.37
CA ASN A 88 14.26 -1.38 10.37
C ASN A 88 13.25 -1.02 9.28
N LYS A 89 12.74 -2.01 8.53
CA LYS A 89 11.76 -1.82 7.46
C LYS A 89 10.49 -2.64 7.69
N LEU A 90 9.39 -2.13 7.18
CA LEU A 90 8.08 -2.79 7.13
C LEU A 90 7.68 -2.99 5.67
N LYS A 91 7.06 -4.11 5.35
CA LYS A 91 6.38 -4.31 4.07
C LYS A 91 5.10 -3.49 4.10
N LEU A 92 5.01 -2.47 3.23
CA LEU A 92 3.83 -1.63 3.13
C LEU A 92 2.84 -2.22 2.12
N HIS A 93 3.34 -2.58 0.93
CA HIS A 93 2.52 -3.16 -0.12
C HIS A 93 3.20 -4.36 -0.77
N THR A 94 2.38 -5.31 -1.21
CA THR A 94 2.77 -6.40 -2.10
C THR A 94 1.86 -6.38 -3.32
N ILE A 95 2.43 -6.04 -4.46
CA ILE A 95 1.71 -5.91 -5.73
C ILE A 95 2.00 -7.15 -6.57
N ASN A 96 0.96 -7.86 -6.99
CA ASN A 96 1.12 -8.98 -7.91
C ASN A 96 1.55 -8.45 -9.27
N LYS A 97 2.58 -9.08 -9.85
CA LYS A 97 3.01 -8.80 -11.21
C LYS A 97 2.38 -9.78 -12.19
N LYS A 98 2.53 -11.06 -11.92
CA LYS A 98 2.00 -12.16 -12.74
C LYS A 98 2.14 -13.50 -12.05
N PHE A 99 1.36 -14.46 -12.52
CA PHE A 99 1.55 -15.88 -12.24
C PHE A 99 2.12 -16.58 -13.48
N ILE A 100 2.87 -17.65 -13.26
CA ILE A 100 3.44 -18.48 -14.33
C ILE A 100 3.13 -19.93 -14.01
N ILE A 101 2.41 -20.58 -14.91
CA ILE A 101 2.02 -22.00 -14.84
C ILE A 101 3.03 -22.79 -15.65
N ASN A 102 3.54 -23.90 -15.08
CA ASN A 102 4.45 -24.84 -15.72
C ASN A 102 5.63 -24.13 -16.42
N GLU A 103 6.15 -23.07 -15.78
CA GLU A 103 7.31 -22.27 -16.21
C GLU A 103 7.14 -21.48 -17.52
N THR A 104 6.02 -21.64 -18.21
CA THR A 104 5.82 -21.10 -19.57
C THR A 104 4.58 -20.21 -19.69
N PHE A 105 3.47 -20.59 -19.11
CA PHE A 105 2.23 -19.85 -19.26
C PHE A 105 2.08 -18.70 -18.27
N VAL A 106 2.03 -17.48 -18.79
CA VAL A 106 1.81 -16.28 -17.99
C VAL A 106 0.31 -15.99 -17.92
N VAL A 107 -0.23 -15.86 -16.69
CA VAL A 107 -1.65 -15.59 -16.43
C VAL A 107 -1.82 -14.57 -15.33
N ASP A 108 -2.95 -13.87 -15.33
CA ASP A 108 -3.31 -12.91 -14.27
C ASP A 108 -4.03 -13.62 -13.12
N ASP A 109 -4.91 -14.56 -13.42
CA ASP A 109 -5.57 -15.41 -12.43
C ASP A 109 -5.36 -16.89 -12.78
N PRO A 110 -4.64 -17.64 -11.94
CA PRO A 110 -4.35 -19.05 -12.17
C PRO A 110 -5.39 -20.00 -11.54
N ILE A 111 -6.40 -19.51 -10.82
CA ILE A 111 -7.36 -20.35 -10.08
C ILE A 111 -8.17 -21.19 -11.08
N GLU A 112 -8.44 -22.46 -10.73
CA GLU A 112 -9.13 -23.45 -11.54
C GLU A 112 -8.40 -23.92 -12.81
N MET A 113 -7.11 -23.54 -12.98
CA MET A 113 -6.28 -24.06 -14.07
C MET A 113 -5.51 -25.30 -13.60
N GLU A 114 -5.30 -26.27 -14.47
CA GLU A 114 -4.45 -27.44 -14.19
C GLU A 114 -2.98 -27.07 -14.28
N ALA A 115 -2.19 -27.53 -13.32
CA ALA A 115 -0.76 -27.26 -13.23
C ALA A 115 -0.02 -28.37 -12.49
N GLU A 116 1.27 -28.49 -12.78
CA GLU A 116 2.24 -29.21 -11.97
C GLU A 116 3.04 -28.25 -11.09
N VAL A 117 3.20 -27.01 -11.56
CA VAL A 117 4.00 -25.98 -10.88
C VAL A 117 3.33 -24.63 -11.07
N LEU A 118 3.20 -23.90 -9.96
CA LEU A 118 2.77 -22.51 -9.95
C LEU A 118 3.87 -21.60 -9.42
N GLU A 119 4.18 -20.56 -10.18
CA GLU A 119 5.10 -19.50 -9.79
C GLU A 119 4.34 -18.16 -9.67
N SER A 120 4.66 -17.38 -8.64
CA SER A 120 4.17 -16.00 -8.49
C SER A 120 5.35 -15.03 -8.48
N LYS A 121 5.24 -13.95 -9.23
CA LYS A 121 6.14 -12.79 -9.18
C LYS A 121 5.41 -11.61 -8.56
N VAL A 122 6.02 -11.00 -7.55
CA VAL A 122 5.46 -9.89 -6.81
C VAL A 122 6.43 -8.72 -6.74
N HIS A 123 5.90 -7.51 -6.64
CA HIS A 123 6.64 -6.31 -6.33
C HIS A 123 6.36 -5.92 -4.88
N ILE A 124 7.41 -5.85 -4.07
CA ILE A 124 7.32 -5.59 -2.63
C ILE A 124 7.82 -4.19 -2.38
N VAL A 125 6.96 -3.35 -1.80
CA VAL A 125 7.31 -2.00 -1.34
C VAL A 125 7.54 -2.04 0.15
N THR A 126 8.72 -1.61 0.59
CA THR A 126 9.08 -1.49 2.00
C THR A 126 9.38 -0.04 2.37
N VAL A 127 9.04 0.31 3.59
CA VAL A 127 9.24 1.64 4.16
C VAL A 127 10.01 1.56 5.47
N SER A 128 10.57 2.67 5.92
CA SER A 128 11.15 2.76 7.27
C SER A 128 10.08 2.49 8.33
N SER A 129 10.35 1.55 9.25
CA SER A 129 9.46 1.33 10.39
C SER A 129 9.35 2.54 11.32
N ALA A 130 10.37 3.41 11.33
CA ALA A 130 10.31 4.67 12.06
C ALA A 130 9.33 5.66 11.40
N SER A 131 9.31 5.76 10.06
CA SER A 131 8.36 6.62 9.34
C SER A 131 6.90 6.24 9.64
N VAL A 132 6.59 4.95 9.61
CA VAL A 132 5.24 4.44 9.94
C VAL A 132 4.88 4.78 11.37
N ARG A 133 5.75 4.44 12.33
CA ARG A 133 5.49 4.74 13.75
C ARG A 133 5.33 6.24 14.02
N ASN A 134 6.06 7.10 13.33
CA ASN A 134 5.90 8.54 13.48
C ASN A 134 4.53 9.02 13.00
N ILE A 135 4.02 8.47 11.90
CA ILE A 135 2.64 8.75 11.42
C ILE A 135 1.61 8.27 12.45
N GLU A 136 1.72 7.02 12.89
CA GLU A 136 0.82 6.45 13.91
C GLU A 136 0.83 7.29 15.20
N ASN A 137 2.01 7.72 15.65
CA ASN A 137 2.13 8.57 16.84
C ASN A 137 1.47 9.94 16.64
N CYS A 138 1.62 10.59 15.47
CA CYS A 138 0.95 11.84 15.17
C CYS A 138 -0.56 11.70 15.25
N LEU A 139 -1.11 10.66 14.62
CA LEU A 139 -2.55 10.42 14.59
C LEU A 139 -3.08 10.07 15.98
N LYS A 140 -2.36 9.22 16.71
CA LYS A 140 -2.71 8.88 18.09
C LYS A 140 -2.70 10.09 19.03
N GLN A 141 -1.74 11.01 18.89
CA GLN A 141 -1.73 12.27 19.65
C GLN A 141 -2.90 13.19 19.29
N SER A 142 -3.45 13.01 18.11
CA SER A 142 -4.63 13.74 17.62
C SER A 142 -5.94 13.02 17.91
N ASN A 143 -5.93 11.89 18.64
CA ASN A 143 -7.09 11.02 18.87
C ASN A 143 -7.74 10.54 17.57
N LEU A 144 -6.95 10.33 16.52
CA LEU A 144 -7.39 9.85 15.21
C LEU A 144 -6.96 8.39 15.04
N GLU A 145 -7.89 7.54 14.61
CA GLU A 145 -7.59 6.14 14.34
C GLU A 145 -7.19 5.92 12.88
N VAL A 146 -6.12 5.13 12.68
CA VAL A 146 -5.62 4.77 11.35
C VAL A 146 -6.27 3.47 10.90
N ASP A 147 -6.99 3.51 9.78
CA ASP A 147 -7.50 2.32 9.10
C ASP A 147 -6.38 1.68 8.25
N ASP A 148 -5.69 2.51 7.45
CA ASP A 148 -4.65 2.03 6.55
C ASP A 148 -3.64 3.14 6.20
N ILE A 149 -2.42 2.73 5.86
CA ILE A 149 -1.38 3.59 5.32
C ILE A 149 -1.09 3.17 3.89
N VAL A 150 -1.38 4.05 2.94
CA VAL A 150 -1.29 3.77 1.51
C VAL A 150 -0.16 4.58 0.89
N LEU A 151 0.60 3.95 0.00
CA LEU A 151 1.61 4.65 -0.77
C LEU A 151 0.97 5.68 -1.70
N ASN A 152 1.47 6.90 -1.70
CA ASN A 152 0.90 8.01 -2.47
C ASN A 152 0.70 7.70 -3.97
N PRO A 153 1.66 7.10 -4.72
CA PRO A 153 1.43 6.69 -6.10
C PRO A 153 0.27 5.72 -6.30
N ILE A 154 0.06 4.79 -5.36
CA ILE A 154 -1.07 3.83 -5.42
C ILE A 154 -2.39 4.56 -5.22
N ALA A 155 -2.45 5.44 -4.21
CA ALA A 155 -3.65 6.25 -3.96
C ALA A 155 -4.01 7.13 -5.16
N LYS A 156 -3.02 7.80 -5.76
CA LYS A 156 -3.19 8.62 -6.97
C LYS A 156 -3.64 7.79 -8.17
N SER A 157 -3.02 6.64 -8.41
CA SER A 157 -3.43 5.73 -9.48
C SER A 157 -4.89 5.31 -9.34
N ASN A 158 -5.34 5.00 -8.13
CA ASN A 158 -6.72 4.60 -7.90
C ASN A 158 -7.72 5.75 -8.04
N ALA A 159 -7.30 6.99 -7.80
CA ALA A 159 -8.15 8.16 -7.91
C ALA A 159 -8.25 8.72 -9.35
N LEU A 160 -7.20 8.58 -10.14
CA LEU A 160 -7.05 9.27 -11.42
C LEU A 160 -7.17 8.37 -12.65
N LEU A 161 -6.84 7.08 -12.52
CA LEU A 161 -6.84 6.14 -13.64
C LEU A 161 -8.12 5.29 -13.65
N SER A 162 -8.75 5.22 -14.80
CA SER A 162 -9.82 4.24 -15.06
C SER A 162 -9.25 2.82 -15.16
N GLN A 163 -10.13 1.81 -15.15
CA GLN A 163 -9.69 0.43 -15.37
C GLN A 163 -9.12 0.26 -16.79
N ASP A 164 -9.74 0.90 -17.79
CA ASP A 164 -9.26 0.86 -19.17
C ASP A 164 -7.85 1.44 -19.32
N ASP A 165 -7.54 2.54 -18.60
CA ASP A 165 -6.18 3.10 -18.59
C ASP A 165 -5.17 2.09 -18.03
N LYS A 166 -5.54 1.41 -16.95
CA LYS A 166 -4.67 0.41 -16.30
C LYS A 166 -4.45 -0.81 -17.19
N ASP A 167 -5.49 -1.28 -17.88
CA ASP A 167 -5.44 -2.46 -18.75
C ASP A 167 -4.63 -2.16 -20.04
N ASN A 168 -4.74 -0.95 -20.59
CA ASN A 168 -3.97 -0.50 -21.74
C ASN A 168 -2.52 -0.14 -21.40
N GLY A 169 -2.19 0.06 -20.13
CA GLY A 169 -0.87 0.45 -19.67
C GLY A 169 -0.60 1.95 -19.88
N VAL A 170 -0.67 2.71 -18.78
CA VAL A 170 -0.44 4.16 -18.76
C VAL A 170 0.66 4.51 -17.78
N CYS A 171 1.39 5.58 -18.04
CA CYS A 171 2.38 6.14 -17.11
C CYS A 171 1.80 7.38 -16.44
N LEU A 172 1.58 7.32 -15.13
CA LEU A 172 1.20 8.47 -14.31
C LEU A 172 2.46 9.15 -13.78
N ILE A 173 2.64 10.42 -14.20
CA ILE A 173 3.78 11.25 -13.76
C ILE A 173 3.28 12.25 -12.71
N ASP A 174 4.01 12.35 -11.59
CA ASP A 174 3.69 13.21 -10.45
C ASP A 174 4.87 14.15 -10.13
#